data_f83a51473a3e00bd84bc761fce8df8c5
#
_entry.id   f83a51473a3e00bd84bc761fce8df8c5
#
_cell.length_a   1.000
_cell.length_b   1.000
_cell.length_c   1.000
_cell.angle_alpha   90.00
_cell.angle_beta   90.00
_cell.angle_gamma   90.00
#
_symmetry.space_group_name_H-M   'P 1'
#
loop_
_entity.id
_entity.type
_entity.pdbx_description
1 polymer ?
#
loop_
_entity_poly.entity_id
_entity_poly.type
_entity_poly.pdbx_seq_one_letter_code
_entity_poly.pdbx_strand_id
1 'polypeptide(L)'
;MDIAYFNGAFMPRDEIRISPDDRGFLFAEGIYEVVRWYQGFFFDMDGHVERMKRSLRETLILWPEEDKFPVIAKELVKLNHLENSQALIYLQVTRGAASRTHSFPSPPVSPTAYAFAREFTPENAGRESGVAITVKEDIRWARCDIKSIALLPNTLGFQDAVSNDFFECVFVRGGLITECSHSNIFFVQKGILYTHPESEIILSGITRKNIIKLARREGIPVKEEAIALRKLSKVQEIFITNTSGEITPVVRVDNFTIGGGVPGPVTRILRERFNDQICSYKHS
;
A
#
# COMPACT_ATOMS: atom_id res chain seq x y z
N MET A 1 -11.29 -13.42 -21.03
CA MET A 1 -11.29 -11.99 -21.42
C MET A 1 -11.34 -11.22 -20.11
N ASP A 2 -10.39 -10.33 -19.85
CA ASP A 2 -10.34 -9.59 -18.58
C ASP A 2 -11.38 -8.45 -18.59
N ILE A 3 -12.31 -8.50 -17.67
CA ILE A 3 -13.31 -7.45 -17.49
C ILE A 3 -12.77 -6.41 -16.50
N ALA A 4 -12.90 -5.14 -16.86
CA ALA A 4 -12.58 -4.01 -16.01
C ALA A 4 -13.79 -3.07 -15.87
N TYR A 5 -13.77 -2.26 -14.82
CA TYR A 5 -14.73 -1.17 -14.62
C TYR A 5 -14.13 0.11 -15.21
N PHE A 6 -14.93 0.85 -15.99
CA PHE A 6 -14.55 2.13 -16.55
C PHE A 6 -15.76 3.07 -16.56
N ASN A 7 -15.68 4.17 -15.82
CA ASN A 7 -16.67 5.27 -15.80
C ASN A 7 -18.13 4.81 -15.72
N GLY A 8 -18.45 3.91 -14.79
CA GLY A 8 -19.82 3.44 -14.55
C GLY A 8 -20.20 2.14 -15.25
N ALA A 9 -19.33 1.58 -16.13
CA ALA A 9 -19.62 0.36 -16.88
C ALA A 9 -18.55 -0.72 -16.68
N PHE A 10 -18.96 -2.00 -16.73
CA PHE A 10 -18.05 -3.13 -16.84
C PHE A 10 -17.91 -3.50 -18.32
N MET A 11 -16.67 -3.65 -18.80
CA MET A 11 -16.36 -3.89 -20.19
C MET A 11 -15.03 -4.63 -20.37
N PRO A 12 -14.76 -5.21 -21.55
CA PRO A 12 -13.44 -5.79 -21.86
C PRO A 12 -12.32 -4.76 -21.64
N ARG A 13 -11.29 -5.17 -20.91
CA ARG A 13 -10.17 -4.27 -20.54
C ARG A 13 -9.41 -3.72 -21.74
N ASP A 14 -9.28 -4.50 -22.80
CA ASP A 14 -8.60 -4.14 -24.05
C ASP A 14 -9.41 -3.15 -24.92
N GLU A 15 -10.69 -2.96 -24.64
CA GLU A 15 -11.55 -1.97 -25.29
C GLU A 15 -11.50 -0.59 -24.63
N ILE A 16 -10.97 -0.48 -23.40
CA ILE A 16 -10.90 0.80 -22.67
C ILE A 16 -9.96 1.78 -23.39
N ARG A 17 -10.44 3.00 -23.56
CA ARG A 17 -9.67 4.11 -24.13
C ARG A 17 -9.70 5.31 -23.20
N ILE A 18 -8.52 5.73 -22.73
CA ILE A 18 -8.35 6.90 -21.88
C ILE A 18 -7.89 8.06 -22.77
N SER A 19 -8.49 9.22 -22.59
CA SER A 19 -8.10 10.42 -23.33
C SER A 19 -6.64 10.79 -23.03
N PRO A 20 -5.85 11.19 -24.03
CA PRO A 20 -4.53 11.76 -23.80
C PRO A 20 -4.56 13.07 -23.00
N ASP A 21 -5.71 13.75 -22.95
CA ASP A 21 -5.94 14.95 -22.15
C ASP A 21 -6.37 14.64 -20.70
N ASP A 22 -6.40 13.37 -20.29
CA ASP A 22 -6.67 13.02 -18.90
C ASP A 22 -5.61 13.60 -17.97
N ARG A 23 -6.03 14.34 -16.95
CA ARG A 23 -5.14 15.06 -16.06
C ARG A 23 -4.32 14.11 -15.16
N GLY A 24 -4.77 12.89 -14.97
CA GLY A 24 -3.95 11.82 -14.39
C GLY A 24 -2.73 11.50 -15.24
N PHE A 25 -2.88 11.45 -16.56
CA PHE A 25 -1.77 11.26 -17.51
C PHE A 25 -0.87 12.48 -17.63
N LEU A 26 -1.46 13.70 -17.65
CA LEU A 26 -0.71 14.94 -17.87
C LEU A 26 0.01 15.48 -16.61
N PHE A 27 -0.58 15.29 -15.42
CA PHE A 27 -0.16 15.93 -14.17
C PHE A 27 -0.08 14.98 -12.97
N ALA A 28 -0.36 13.69 -13.15
CA ALA A 28 -0.55 12.74 -12.06
C ALA A 28 -1.67 13.16 -11.06
N GLU A 29 -2.67 13.91 -11.53
CA GLU A 29 -3.82 14.31 -10.72
C GLU A 29 -4.79 13.15 -10.56
N GLY A 30 -4.51 12.29 -9.59
CA GLY A 30 -5.34 11.13 -9.29
C GLY A 30 -4.92 10.42 -8.03
N ILE A 31 -5.81 9.55 -7.58
CA ILE A 31 -5.59 8.66 -6.44
C ILE A 31 -5.75 7.21 -6.89
N TYR A 32 -5.21 6.29 -6.11
CA TYR A 32 -5.45 4.87 -6.33
C TYR A 32 -5.70 4.13 -5.03
N GLU A 33 -6.34 2.98 -5.12
CA GLU A 33 -6.50 2.06 -4.00
C GLU A 33 -6.23 0.62 -4.46
N VAL A 34 -5.74 -0.21 -3.54
CA VAL A 34 -5.55 -1.63 -3.78
C VAL A 34 -6.13 -2.40 -2.60
N VAL A 35 -7.07 -3.29 -2.88
CA VAL A 35 -7.66 -4.19 -1.90
C VAL A 35 -7.38 -5.64 -2.27
N ARG A 36 -7.29 -6.52 -1.27
CA ARG A 36 -7.05 -7.94 -1.50
C ARG A 36 -8.30 -8.76 -1.19
N TRP A 37 -8.66 -9.61 -2.14
CA TRP A 37 -9.67 -10.64 -2.02
C TRP A 37 -9.03 -11.94 -1.49
N TYR A 38 -9.57 -12.46 -0.39
CA TYR A 38 -9.08 -13.66 0.30
C TYR A 38 -10.07 -14.83 0.13
N GLN A 39 -10.36 -15.22 -1.12
CA GLN A 39 -11.23 -16.37 -1.41
C GLN A 39 -12.58 -16.32 -0.67
N GLY A 40 -13.33 -15.22 -0.85
CA GLY A 40 -14.66 -15.06 -0.27
C GLY A 40 -14.92 -13.72 0.42
N PHE A 41 -13.86 -12.99 0.80
CA PHE A 41 -14.00 -11.71 1.50
C PHE A 41 -12.86 -10.74 1.20
N PHE A 42 -13.09 -9.45 1.45
CA PHE A 42 -12.06 -8.40 1.50
C PHE A 42 -11.66 -8.15 2.95
N PHE A 43 -10.37 -8.10 3.22
CA PHE A 43 -9.89 -7.73 4.55
C PHE A 43 -9.90 -6.21 4.72
N ASP A 44 -10.59 -5.71 5.76
CA ASP A 44 -10.69 -4.29 6.15
C ASP A 44 -11.08 -3.36 4.98
N MET A 45 -12.10 -3.75 4.20
CA MET A 45 -12.61 -2.96 3.08
C MET A 45 -13.01 -1.54 3.51
N ASP A 46 -13.62 -1.40 4.68
CA ASP A 46 -14.06 -0.10 5.20
C ASP A 46 -12.88 0.85 5.40
N GLY A 47 -11.77 0.35 5.96
CA GLY A 47 -10.54 1.11 6.10
C GLY A 47 -9.97 1.57 4.75
N HIS A 48 -10.04 0.73 3.72
CA HIS A 48 -9.63 1.09 2.35
C HIS A 48 -10.54 2.18 1.76
N VAL A 49 -11.85 2.06 1.92
CA VAL A 49 -12.83 3.06 1.44
C VAL A 49 -12.63 4.40 2.15
N GLU A 50 -12.43 4.39 3.46
CA GLU A 50 -12.17 5.61 4.23
C GLU A 50 -10.90 6.33 3.75
N ARG A 51 -9.81 5.59 3.52
CA ARG A 51 -8.55 6.15 3.00
C ARG A 51 -8.71 6.69 1.57
N MET A 52 -9.41 5.98 0.71
CA MET A 52 -9.76 6.42 -0.64
C MET A 52 -10.51 7.75 -0.61
N LYS A 53 -11.59 7.82 0.16
CA LYS A 53 -12.40 9.05 0.32
C LYS A 53 -11.57 10.21 0.88
N ARG A 54 -10.69 9.94 1.86
CA ARG A 54 -9.76 10.95 2.34
C ARG A 54 -8.85 11.43 1.21
N SER A 55 -8.26 10.53 0.42
CA SER A 55 -7.37 10.91 -0.69
C SER A 55 -8.10 11.72 -1.76
N LEU A 56 -9.36 11.38 -2.08
CA LEU A 56 -10.22 12.16 -2.99
C LEU A 56 -10.45 13.58 -2.47
N ARG A 57 -10.79 13.74 -1.19
CA ARG A 57 -10.97 15.07 -0.56
C ARG A 57 -9.70 15.90 -0.61
N GLU A 58 -8.56 15.32 -0.23
CA GLU A 58 -7.27 16.02 -0.20
C GLU A 58 -6.78 16.45 -1.60
N THR A 59 -7.16 15.72 -2.64
CA THR A 59 -6.85 16.07 -4.03
C THR A 59 -7.95 16.90 -4.70
N LEU A 60 -9.05 17.20 -4.01
CA LEU A 60 -10.20 17.92 -4.54
C LEU A 60 -10.77 17.26 -5.81
N ILE A 61 -10.78 15.92 -5.85
CA ILE A 61 -11.40 15.13 -6.91
C ILE A 61 -12.77 14.67 -6.42
N LEU A 62 -13.82 15.03 -7.16
CA LEU A 62 -15.20 14.63 -6.87
C LEU A 62 -15.54 13.38 -7.68
N TRP A 63 -15.66 12.25 -7.02
CA TRP A 63 -16.13 11.00 -7.64
C TRP A 63 -17.48 10.60 -7.03
N PRO A 64 -18.62 10.80 -7.75
CA PRO A 64 -19.96 10.54 -7.19
C PRO A 64 -20.23 9.09 -6.80
N GLU A 65 -19.41 8.16 -7.29
CA GLU A 65 -19.58 6.72 -7.04
C GLU A 65 -18.62 6.17 -5.99
N GLU A 66 -18.01 7.03 -5.16
CA GLU A 66 -17.02 6.61 -4.16
C GLU A 66 -17.54 5.54 -3.19
N ASP A 67 -18.84 5.56 -2.85
CA ASP A 67 -19.48 4.56 -2.01
C ASP A 67 -19.70 3.20 -2.71
N LYS A 68 -19.63 3.17 -4.04
CA LYS A 68 -19.83 1.96 -4.83
C LYS A 68 -18.57 1.08 -4.94
N PHE A 69 -17.42 1.56 -4.49
CA PHE A 69 -16.16 0.82 -4.65
C PHE A 69 -16.22 -0.64 -4.12
N PRO A 70 -16.80 -0.96 -2.94
CA PRO A 70 -16.93 -2.34 -2.50
C PRO A 70 -17.75 -3.22 -3.45
N VAL A 71 -18.83 -2.66 -4.02
CA VAL A 71 -19.69 -3.37 -4.98
C VAL A 71 -18.94 -3.58 -6.30
N ILE A 72 -18.27 -2.55 -6.81
CA ILE A 72 -17.42 -2.62 -8.01
C ILE A 72 -16.35 -3.70 -7.84
N ALA A 73 -15.64 -3.70 -6.71
CA ALA A 73 -14.60 -4.67 -6.41
C ALA A 73 -15.13 -6.10 -6.40
N LYS A 74 -16.28 -6.34 -5.77
CA LYS A 74 -16.91 -7.66 -5.71
C LYS A 74 -17.39 -8.14 -7.08
N GLU A 75 -17.97 -7.25 -7.88
CA GLU A 75 -18.41 -7.58 -9.23
C GLU A 75 -17.23 -7.89 -10.16
N LEU A 76 -16.10 -7.18 -10.03
CA LEU A 76 -14.86 -7.49 -10.76
C LEU A 76 -14.32 -8.88 -10.43
N VAL A 77 -14.36 -9.31 -9.15
CA VAL A 77 -13.99 -10.68 -8.75
C VAL A 77 -14.87 -11.70 -9.46
N LYS A 78 -16.20 -11.49 -9.48
CA LYS A 78 -17.17 -12.40 -10.10
C LYS A 78 -17.02 -12.45 -11.62
N LEU A 79 -16.98 -11.29 -12.29
CA LEU A 79 -16.90 -11.22 -13.75
C LEU A 79 -15.58 -11.81 -14.32
N ASN A 80 -14.51 -11.86 -13.50
CA ASN A 80 -13.23 -12.45 -13.85
C ASN A 80 -13.05 -13.87 -13.28
N HIS A 81 -14.09 -14.49 -12.72
CA HIS A 81 -14.07 -15.87 -12.17
C HIS A 81 -12.99 -16.08 -11.08
N LEU A 82 -12.80 -15.09 -10.21
CA LEU A 82 -11.77 -15.08 -9.16
C LEU A 82 -12.33 -15.40 -7.76
N GLU A 83 -13.59 -15.84 -7.65
CA GLU A 83 -14.28 -16.07 -6.36
C GLU A 83 -13.51 -17.07 -5.48
N ASN A 84 -12.93 -18.11 -6.10
CA ASN A 84 -12.20 -19.19 -5.43
C ASN A 84 -10.68 -18.99 -5.40
N SER A 85 -10.18 -17.89 -5.97
CA SER A 85 -8.77 -17.51 -5.96
C SER A 85 -8.52 -16.35 -5.01
N GLN A 86 -7.28 -16.08 -4.68
CA GLN A 86 -6.90 -14.79 -4.13
C GLN A 86 -6.72 -13.79 -5.28
N ALA A 87 -7.14 -12.55 -5.07
CA ALA A 87 -7.01 -11.52 -6.09
C ALA A 87 -6.65 -10.16 -5.49
N LEU A 88 -6.03 -9.32 -6.31
CA LEU A 88 -5.83 -7.90 -6.03
C LEU A 88 -6.77 -7.10 -6.93
N ILE A 89 -7.52 -6.19 -6.33
CA ILE A 89 -8.35 -5.24 -7.03
C ILE A 89 -7.68 -3.88 -6.95
N TYR A 90 -7.41 -3.30 -8.10
CA TYR A 90 -6.88 -1.97 -8.25
C TYR A 90 -7.98 -1.02 -8.67
N LEU A 91 -8.05 0.13 -8.03
CA LEU A 91 -8.88 1.27 -8.43
C LEU A 91 -7.98 2.48 -8.65
N GLN A 92 -8.23 3.25 -9.70
CA GLN A 92 -7.66 4.57 -9.93
C GLN A 92 -8.77 5.55 -10.28
N VAL A 93 -8.72 6.73 -9.69
CA VAL A 93 -9.61 7.84 -10.02
C VAL A 93 -8.77 9.07 -10.31
N THR A 94 -8.88 9.61 -11.52
CA THR A 94 -8.22 10.86 -11.89
C THR A 94 -9.23 12.00 -11.91
N ARG A 95 -8.74 13.24 -12.02
CA ARG A 95 -9.60 14.42 -12.20
C ARG A 95 -10.39 14.40 -13.51
N GLY A 96 -10.05 13.54 -14.48
CA GLY A 96 -10.68 13.47 -15.80
C GLY A 96 -9.95 14.28 -16.87
N ALA A 97 -10.53 14.28 -18.08
CA ALA A 97 -9.95 14.90 -19.26
C ALA A 97 -10.34 16.37 -19.39
N ALA A 98 -9.36 17.24 -19.55
CA ALA A 98 -9.54 18.68 -19.77
C ALA A 98 -8.32 19.28 -20.46
N SER A 99 -8.48 20.47 -21.04
CA SER A 99 -7.38 21.24 -21.64
C SER A 99 -6.20 21.38 -20.68
N ARG A 100 -4.97 21.24 -21.18
CA ARG A 100 -3.75 21.29 -20.39
C ARG A 100 -3.46 22.70 -19.86
N THR A 101 -4.05 23.02 -18.72
CA THR A 101 -3.78 24.24 -17.92
C THR A 101 -3.35 23.83 -16.52
N HIS A 102 -2.57 24.67 -15.80
CA HIS A 102 -2.19 24.39 -14.40
C HIS A 102 -3.34 24.57 -13.42
N SER A 103 -4.31 25.45 -13.76
CA SER A 103 -5.54 25.58 -12.98
C SER A 103 -6.43 24.35 -13.16
N PHE A 104 -7.21 24.02 -12.15
CA PHE A 104 -8.25 23.02 -12.28
C PHE A 104 -9.33 23.48 -13.27
N PRO A 105 -9.94 22.55 -14.00
CA PRO A 105 -10.98 22.89 -14.96
C PRO A 105 -12.18 23.55 -14.27
N SER A 106 -12.69 24.62 -14.91
CA SER A 106 -13.90 25.31 -14.49
C SER A 106 -14.80 25.49 -15.71
N PRO A 107 -16.02 24.90 -15.71
CA PRO A 107 -16.60 24.07 -14.66
C PRO A 107 -15.82 22.75 -14.46
N PRO A 108 -16.00 22.04 -13.31
CA PRO A 108 -15.40 20.73 -13.09
C PRO A 108 -15.79 19.73 -14.16
N VAL A 109 -14.86 18.89 -14.59
CA VAL A 109 -15.09 17.80 -15.53
C VAL A 109 -15.41 16.50 -14.77
N SER A 110 -16.01 15.54 -15.47
CA SER A 110 -16.24 14.20 -14.93
C SER A 110 -14.91 13.49 -14.67
N PRO A 111 -14.71 12.88 -13.49
CA PRO A 111 -13.51 12.11 -13.20
C PRO A 111 -13.42 10.88 -14.09
N THR A 112 -12.21 10.38 -14.35
CA THR A 112 -11.99 9.09 -14.97
C THR A 112 -11.76 8.06 -13.87
N ALA A 113 -12.66 7.10 -13.74
CA ALA A 113 -12.56 6.00 -12.78
C ALA A 113 -12.30 4.68 -13.51
N TYR A 114 -11.23 4.01 -13.14
CA TYR A 114 -10.81 2.75 -13.72
C TYR A 114 -10.48 1.74 -12.62
N ALA A 115 -11.03 0.53 -12.72
CA ALA A 115 -10.67 -0.55 -11.81
C ALA A 115 -10.58 -1.90 -12.53
N PHE A 116 -9.70 -2.77 -12.02
CA PHE A 116 -9.57 -4.14 -12.50
C PHE A 116 -9.23 -5.10 -11.35
N ALA A 117 -9.54 -6.37 -11.55
CA ALA A 117 -9.08 -7.46 -10.69
C ALA A 117 -8.04 -8.31 -11.42
N ARG A 118 -7.07 -8.82 -10.67
CA ARG A 118 -6.13 -9.83 -11.16
C ARG A 118 -5.93 -10.91 -10.11
N GLU A 119 -5.78 -12.15 -10.57
CA GLU A 119 -5.36 -13.23 -9.68
C GLU A 119 -4.03 -12.89 -9.00
N PHE A 120 -3.91 -13.32 -7.75
CA PHE A 120 -2.74 -13.04 -6.93
C PHE A 120 -2.29 -14.28 -6.18
N THR A 121 -1.04 -14.67 -6.39
CA THR A 121 -0.38 -15.72 -5.61
C THR A 121 0.65 -15.07 -4.69
N PRO A 122 0.51 -15.20 -3.36
CA PRO A 122 1.50 -14.66 -2.43
C PRO A 122 2.88 -15.30 -2.62
N GLU A 123 3.92 -14.48 -2.67
CA GLU A 123 5.30 -14.98 -2.61
C GLU A 123 5.64 -15.39 -1.18
N ASN A 124 5.87 -16.69 -0.95
CA ASN A 124 6.12 -17.21 0.40
C ASN A 124 7.61 -17.21 0.78
N ALA A 125 8.54 -17.33 -0.17
CA ALA A 125 9.97 -17.48 0.13
C ALA A 125 10.54 -16.34 1.01
N GLY A 126 10.28 -15.08 0.67
CA GLY A 126 10.71 -13.93 1.46
C GLY A 126 9.96 -13.74 2.79
N ARG A 127 8.78 -14.33 2.92
CA ARG A 127 7.98 -14.26 4.15
C ARG A 127 8.51 -15.18 5.25
N GLU A 128 9.13 -16.28 4.93
CA GLU A 128 9.65 -17.27 5.89
C GLU A 128 11.09 -16.97 6.30
N SER A 129 11.96 -16.73 5.33
CA SER A 129 13.38 -16.48 5.55
C SER A 129 13.72 -15.02 5.85
N GLY A 130 12.84 -14.10 5.49
CA GLY A 130 13.10 -12.66 5.51
C GLY A 130 13.81 -12.17 4.25
N VAL A 131 13.72 -10.86 4.03
CA VAL A 131 14.25 -10.18 2.85
C VAL A 131 15.35 -9.20 3.19
N ALA A 132 16.10 -8.77 2.16
CA ALA A 132 17.06 -7.67 2.24
C ALA A 132 16.44 -6.41 1.64
N ILE A 133 16.61 -5.27 2.28
CA ILE A 133 16.22 -3.95 1.78
C ILE A 133 17.41 -2.99 1.73
N THR A 134 17.30 -1.93 0.91
CA THR A 134 18.34 -0.89 0.80
C THR A 134 17.83 0.47 1.29
N VAL A 135 18.74 1.34 1.73
CA VAL A 135 18.40 2.70 2.18
C VAL A 135 18.53 3.69 1.03
N LYS A 136 17.55 4.57 0.89
CA LYS A 136 17.56 5.67 -0.10
C LYS A 136 17.15 6.99 0.55
N GLU A 137 17.62 8.10 0.02
CA GLU A 137 17.13 9.41 0.39
C GLU A 137 15.67 9.57 -0.05
N ASP A 138 14.84 10.14 0.82
CA ASP A 138 13.44 10.38 0.53
C ASP A 138 13.25 11.66 -0.29
N ILE A 139 13.21 11.48 -1.60
CA ILE A 139 12.96 12.57 -2.58
C ILE A 139 11.48 12.70 -2.98
N ARG A 140 10.58 11.99 -2.28
CA ARG A 140 9.15 12.09 -2.53
C ARG A 140 8.63 13.47 -2.12
N TRP A 141 7.45 13.83 -2.60
CA TRP A 141 6.79 15.07 -2.20
C TRP A 141 6.44 15.10 -0.70
N ALA A 142 5.89 16.23 -0.21
CA ALA A 142 5.58 16.40 1.21
C ALA A 142 4.17 15.92 1.61
N ARG A 143 3.43 15.25 0.72
CA ARG A 143 2.06 14.76 0.96
C ARG A 143 1.95 13.26 0.64
N CYS A 144 2.88 12.45 1.20
CA CYS A 144 2.87 10.98 1.07
C CYS A 144 1.66 10.33 1.77
N ASP A 145 0.97 11.06 2.64
CA ASP A 145 -0.28 10.67 3.29
C ASP A 145 -1.45 10.51 2.33
N ILE A 146 -1.40 11.15 1.16
CA ILE A 146 -2.36 10.98 0.07
C ILE A 146 -1.94 9.78 -0.79
N LYS A 147 -2.83 8.82 -0.98
CA LYS A 147 -2.55 7.66 -1.86
C LYS A 147 -2.69 8.06 -3.35
N SER A 148 -1.80 8.95 -3.76
CA SER A 148 -1.74 9.59 -5.08
C SER A 148 -1.03 8.70 -6.11
N ILE A 149 -1.37 8.85 -7.38
CA ILE A 149 -0.68 8.22 -8.53
C ILE A 149 0.66 8.91 -8.88
N ALA A 150 1.08 9.95 -8.18
CA ALA A 150 2.37 10.62 -8.34
C ALA A 150 3.52 9.79 -7.74
N LEU A 151 3.80 8.62 -8.32
CA LEU A 151 4.66 7.58 -7.76
C LEU A 151 6.07 7.52 -8.37
N LEU A 152 6.47 8.48 -9.20
CA LEU A 152 7.78 8.41 -9.88
C LEU A 152 8.96 8.27 -8.88
N PRO A 153 9.05 9.04 -7.78
CA PRO A 153 10.12 8.83 -6.80
C PRO A 153 10.08 7.45 -6.14
N ASN A 154 8.88 6.92 -5.88
CA ASN A 154 8.69 5.58 -5.32
C ASN A 154 9.20 4.49 -6.28
N THR A 155 8.82 4.58 -7.56
CA THR A 155 9.22 3.59 -8.58
C THR A 155 10.70 3.67 -8.91
N LEU A 156 11.32 4.86 -8.90
CA LEU A 156 12.77 5.02 -9.05
C LEU A 156 13.53 4.36 -7.89
N GLY A 157 13.10 4.59 -6.64
CA GLY A 157 13.70 3.95 -5.47
C GLY A 157 13.54 2.43 -5.49
N PHE A 158 12.37 1.94 -5.85
CA PHE A 158 12.10 0.51 -5.98
C PHE A 158 12.93 -0.13 -7.10
N GLN A 159 12.99 0.51 -8.29
CA GLN A 159 13.79 0.02 -9.42
C GLN A 159 15.28 -0.08 -9.07
N ASP A 160 15.81 0.93 -8.36
CA ASP A 160 17.19 0.88 -7.91
C ASP A 160 17.43 -0.28 -6.92
N ALA A 161 16.48 -0.52 -6.00
CA ALA A 161 16.57 -1.67 -5.09
C ALA A 161 16.62 -2.99 -5.86
N VAL A 162 15.68 -3.22 -6.78
CA VAL A 162 15.61 -4.43 -7.61
C VAL A 162 16.86 -4.62 -8.46
N SER A 163 17.39 -3.54 -9.06
CA SER A 163 18.60 -3.58 -9.88
C SER A 163 19.86 -3.95 -9.08
N ASN A 164 19.80 -3.88 -7.74
CA ASN A 164 20.89 -4.23 -6.83
C ASN A 164 20.57 -5.44 -5.95
N ASP A 165 19.63 -6.30 -6.38
CA ASP A 165 19.22 -7.55 -5.70
C ASP A 165 18.65 -7.33 -4.28
N PHE A 166 17.98 -6.19 -4.05
CA PHE A 166 17.20 -5.94 -2.85
C PHE A 166 15.71 -6.10 -3.14
N PHE A 167 14.97 -6.56 -2.14
CA PHE A 167 13.52 -6.75 -2.23
C PHE A 167 12.74 -5.43 -2.28
N GLU A 168 13.22 -4.41 -1.55
CA GLU A 168 12.53 -3.12 -1.37
C GLU A 168 13.56 -2.05 -0.99
N CYS A 169 13.23 -0.77 -1.14
CA CYS A 169 13.98 0.31 -0.53
C CYS A 169 13.21 0.95 0.62
N VAL A 170 13.94 1.42 1.63
CA VAL A 170 13.42 2.24 2.71
C VAL A 170 13.94 3.68 2.56
N PHE A 171 13.06 4.64 2.71
CA PHE A 171 13.38 6.05 2.57
C PHE A 171 13.80 6.71 3.89
N VAL A 172 14.73 7.65 3.78
CA VAL A 172 15.24 8.44 4.91
C VAL A 172 15.14 9.92 4.58
N ARG A 173 14.50 10.68 5.47
CA ARG A 173 14.36 12.14 5.37
C ARG A 173 14.91 12.81 6.63
N GLY A 174 15.89 13.71 6.49
CA GLY A 174 16.49 14.37 7.63
C GLY A 174 17.15 13.41 8.65
N GLY A 175 17.67 12.26 8.19
CA GLY A 175 18.28 11.23 9.04
C GLY A 175 17.28 10.34 9.78
N LEU A 176 15.98 10.51 9.58
CA LEU A 176 14.89 9.67 10.13
C LEU A 176 14.35 8.74 9.04
N ILE A 177 14.13 7.48 9.40
CA ILE A 177 13.49 6.50 8.50
C ILE A 177 12.00 6.83 8.44
N THR A 178 11.44 6.95 7.22
CA THR A 178 10.03 7.25 6.99
C THR A 178 9.23 5.97 6.71
N GLU A 179 9.21 5.51 5.49
CA GLU A 179 8.57 4.27 5.03
C GLU A 179 9.30 3.72 3.80
N CYS A 180 8.86 2.61 3.25
CA CYS A 180 9.41 2.04 2.03
C CYS A 180 8.74 2.60 0.77
N SER A 181 9.16 2.15 -0.42
CA SER A 181 8.60 2.64 -1.69
C SER A 181 7.11 2.35 -1.84
N HIS A 182 6.64 1.22 -1.29
CA HIS A 182 5.22 0.81 -1.33
C HIS A 182 4.75 0.09 -0.05
N SER A 183 5.54 0.17 1.05
CA SER A 183 5.27 -0.48 2.34
C SER A 183 5.52 0.47 3.50
N ASN A 184 4.83 0.28 4.63
CA ASN A 184 5.25 0.87 5.90
C ASN A 184 6.30 -0.04 6.56
N ILE A 185 7.10 0.52 7.47
CA ILE A 185 8.17 -0.20 8.15
C ILE A 185 8.01 -0.16 9.68
N PHE A 186 8.36 -1.27 10.32
CA PHE A 186 8.35 -1.45 11.77
C PHE A 186 9.70 -1.94 12.27
N PHE A 187 10.01 -1.57 13.50
CA PHE A 187 11.26 -1.93 14.18
C PHE A 187 10.96 -2.46 15.57
N VAL A 188 11.70 -3.47 16.00
CA VAL A 188 11.63 -3.95 17.40
C VAL A 188 12.94 -3.63 18.09
N GLN A 189 12.85 -2.91 19.21
CA GLN A 189 13.99 -2.60 20.08
C GLN A 189 13.60 -2.80 21.53
N LYS A 190 14.30 -3.70 22.23
CA LYS A 190 14.04 -4.02 23.65
C LYS A 190 12.58 -4.42 23.92
N GLY A 191 11.99 -5.23 23.03
CA GLY A 191 10.60 -5.69 23.13
C GLY A 191 9.53 -4.63 22.82
N ILE A 192 9.92 -3.42 22.41
CA ILE A 192 9.01 -2.35 22.02
C ILE A 192 8.95 -2.28 20.49
N LEU A 193 7.73 -2.21 19.94
CA LEU A 193 7.48 -2.03 18.52
C LEU A 193 7.45 -0.54 18.19
N TYR A 194 8.30 -0.13 17.25
CA TYR A 194 8.37 1.25 16.74
C TYR A 194 7.91 1.31 15.29
N THR A 195 7.25 2.39 14.92
CA THR A 195 6.97 2.75 13.53
C THR A 195 6.84 4.27 13.43
N HIS A 196 7.07 4.84 12.26
CA HIS A 196 6.91 6.28 12.06
C HIS A 196 5.48 6.70 12.42
N PRO A 197 5.28 7.82 13.16
CA PRO A 197 3.93 8.34 13.47
C PRO A 197 3.20 8.73 12.18
N GLU A 198 1.87 8.66 12.19
CA GLU A 198 1.07 9.19 11.08
C GLU A 198 1.37 10.67 10.87
N SER A 199 1.71 11.03 9.65
CA SER A 199 2.12 12.36 9.26
C SER A 199 2.01 12.52 7.74
N GLU A 200 2.26 13.71 7.23
CA GLU A 200 2.25 13.98 5.78
C GLU A 200 3.34 13.24 4.99
N ILE A 201 4.36 12.72 5.65
CA ILE A 201 5.51 12.08 4.97
C ILE A 201 5.45 10.56 4.92
N ILE A 202 4.38 9.94 5.44
CA ILE A 202 4.11 8.50 5.29
C ILE A 202 2.65 8.25 4.93
N LEU A 203 2.41 7.15 4.23
CA LEU A 203 1.04 6.68 4.00
C LEU A 203 0.50 5.99 5.26
N SER A 204 -0.73 6.33 5.64
CA SER A 204 -1.47 5.60 6.69
C SER A 204 -1.93 4.22 6.14
N GLY A 205 -1.05 3.22 6.26
CA GLY A 205 -1.27 1.87 5.73
C GLY A 205 -2.38 1.12 6.47
N ILE A 206 -3.26 0.45 5.75
CA ILE A 206 -4.34 -0.36 6.36
C ILE A 206 -3.73 -1.52 7.16
N THR A 207 -2.78 -2.25 6.58
CA THR A 207 -2.05 -3.30 7.29
C THR A 207 -1.32 -2.72 8.51
N ARG A 208 -0.64 -1.57 8.36
CA ARG A 208 0.02 -0.87 9.48
C ARG A 208 -0.93 -0.63 10.65
N LYS A 209 -2.12 -0.06 10.40
CA LYS A 209 -3.14 0.21 11.43
C LYS A 209 -3.57 -1.08 12.16
N ASN A 210 -3.79 -2.14 11.39
CA ASN A 210 -4.19 -3.43 11.95
C ASN A 210 -3.07 -4.06 12.79
N ILE A 211 -1.80 -3.97 12.36
CA ILE A 211 -0.66 -4.47 13.14
C ILE A 211 -0.46 -3.70 14.45
N ILE A 212 -0.66 -2.39 14.46
CA ILE A 212 -0.60 -1.59 15.71
C ILE A 212 -1.69 -2.04 16.69
N LYS A 213 -2.94 -2.22 16.21
CA LYS A 213 -4.05 -2.71 17.03
C LYS A 213 -3.75 -4.12 17.56
N LEU A 214 -3.23 -4.99 16.71
CA LEU A 214 -2.88 -6.36 17.05
C LEU A 214 -1.76 -6.41 18.09
N ALA A 215 -0.66 -5.68 17.91
CA ALA A 215 0.45 -5.63 18.85
C ALA A 215 -0.01 -5.17 20.25
N ARG A 216 -0.85 -4.13 20.32
CA ARG A 216 -1.42 -3.66 21.58
C ARG A 216 -2.29 -4.75 22.25
N ARG A 217 -3.06 -5.50 21.48
CA ARG A 217 -3.90 -6.61 22.00
C ARG A 217 -3.07 -7.79 22.53
N GLU A 218 -1.93 -8.06 21.88
CA GLU A 218 -0.97 -9.08 22.31
C GLU A 218 -0.03 -8.60 23.45
N GLY A 219 -0.28 -7.41 24.03
CA GLY A 219 0.53 -6.86 25.11
C GLY A 219 1.93 -6.38 24.68
N ILE A 220 2.18 -6.22 23.38
CA ILE A 220 3.44 -5.68 22.84
C ILE A 220 3.37 -4.15 22.90
N PRO A 221 4.25 -3.47 23.66
CA PRO A 221 4.26 -2.02 23.72
C PRO A 221 4.55 -1.42 22.32
N VAL A 222 3.74 -0.43 21.91
CA VAL A 222 3.89 0.25 20.61
C VAL A 222 4.21 1.72 20.84
N LYS A 223 5.23 2.20 20.13
CA LYS A 223 5.57 3.61 20.02
C LYS A 223 5.52 4.04 18.55
N GLU A 224 4.63 4.97 18.27
CA GLU A 224 4.58 5.65 16.98
C GLU A 224 5.62 6.77 17.03
N GLU A 225 6.89 6.40 16.82
CA GLU A 225 8.08 7.26 16.89
C GLU A 225 9.07 6.84 15.79
N ALA A 226 9.57 7.83 15.02
CA ALA A 226 10.51 7.58 13.95
C ALA A 226 11.87 7.11 14.47
N ILE A 227 12.44 6.11 13.83
CA ILE A 227 13.79 5.62 14.14
C ILE A 227 14.82 6.39 13.29
N ALA A 228 15.84 6.95 13.94
CA ALA A 228 16.95 7.55 13.23
C ALA A 228 17.83 6.45 12.58
N LEU A 229 18.26 6.65 11.34
CA LEU A 229 19.08 5.68 10.60
C LEU A 229 20.34 5.26 11.41
N ARG A 230 21.00 6.21 12.10
CA ARG A 230 22.16 5.92 12.96
C ARG A 230 21.88 4.97 14.13
N LYS A 231 20.60 4.74 14.47
CA LYS A 231 20.19 3.80 15.53
C LYS A 231 19.89 2.39 15.00
N LEU A 232 20.00 2.15 13.69
CA LEU A 232 19.66 0.88 13.05
C LEU A 232 20.42 -0.31 13.68
N SER A 233 21.69 -0.12 14.08
CA SER A 233 22.50 -1.14 14.76
C SER A 233 21.96 -1.60 16.11
N LYS A 234 21.01 -0.87 16.70
CA LYS A 234 20.36 -1.20 17.97
C LYS A 234 19.02 -1.91 17.82
N VAL A 235 18.55 -2.05 16.57
CA VAL A 235 17.29 -2.70 16.22
C VAL A 235 17.50 -4.21 16.18
N GLN A 236 16.56 -4.95 16.79
CA GLN A 236 16.64 -6.40 16.90
C GLN A 236 15.82 -7.10 15.80
N GLU A 237 14.69 -6.49 15.39
CA GLU A 237 13.84 -7.01 14.32
C GLU A 237 13.34 -5.86 13.46
N ILE A 238 13.17 -6.12 12.18
CA ILE A 238 12.51 -5.22 11.22
C ILE A 238 11.51 -6.04 10.42
N PHE A 239 10.39 -5.44 10.11
CA PHE A 239 9.46 -5.96 9.11
C PHE A 239 8.75 -4.82 8.38
N ILE A 240 8.31 -5.10 7.18
CA ILE A 240 7.53 -4.18 6.36
C ILE A 240 6.10 -4.69 6.17
N THR A 241 5.17 -3.78 5.90
CA THR A 241 3.75 -4.13 5.78
C THR A 241 3.10 -3.43 4.59
N ASN A 242 2.34 -4.19 3.81
CA ASN A 242 1.46 -3.68 2.75
C ASN A 242 0.30 -4.65 2.51
N THR A 243 -0.64 -4.30 1.64
CA THR A 243 -1.83 -5.10 1.36
C THR A 243 -1.51 -6.47 0.73
N SER A 244 -0.54 -6.56 -0.17
CA SER A 244 -0.18 -7.81 -0.85
C SER A 244 0.80 -8.66 -0.04
N GLY A 245 1.81 -8.03 0.57
CA GLY A 245 2.87 -8.68 1.36
C GLY A 245 2.49 -8.97 2.80
N GLU A 246 1.39 -8.38 3.32
CA GLU A 246 0.98 -8.48 4.74
C GLU A 246 2.13 -8.05 5.67
N ILE A 247 2.78 -9.00 6.34
CA ILE A 247 3.99 -8.79 7.14
C ILE A 247 5.14 -9.53 6.47
N THR A 248 6.13 -8.79 5.98
CA THR A 248 7.34 -9.35 5.39
C THR A 248 8.53 -9.02 6.30
N PRO A 249 9.19 -10.03 6.92
CA PRO A 249 10.36 -9.80 7.76
C PRO A 249 11.53 -9.25 6.97
N VAL A 250 12.30 -8.34 7.56
CA VAL A 250 13.56 -7.81 7.00
C VAL A 250 14.72 -8.29 7.85
N VAL A 251 15.64 -9.01 7.25
CA VAL A 251 16.80 -9.61 7.94
C VAL A 251 18.13 -8.94 7.58
N ARG A 252 18.13 -8.04 6.58
CA ARG A 252 19.29 -7.28 6.17
C ARG A 252 18.87 -5.90 5.64
N VAL A 253 19.60 -4.87 6.01
CA VAL A 253 19.49 -3.50 5.46
C VAL A 253 20.87 -3.11 4.92
N ASP A 254 20.98 -2.90 3.63
CA ASP A 254 22.26 -2.78 2.91
C ASP A 254 23.22 -3.93 3.32
N ASN A 255 24.37 -3.59 3.92
CA ASN A 255 25.36 -4.55 4.42
C ASN A 255 25.12 -4.94 5.90
N PHE A 256 24.08 -4.42 6.54
CA PHE A 256 23.79 -4.66 7.96
C PHE A 256 22.84 -5.85 8.13
N THR A 257 23.30 -6.91 8.78
CA THR A 257 22.43 -8.01 9.24
C THR A 257 21.60 -7.55 10.45
N ILE A 258 20.31 -7.77 10.41
CA ILE A 258 19.37 -7.45 11.51
C ILE A 258 19.17 -8.69 12.38
N GLY A 259 19.32 -8.50 13.70
CA GLY A 259 19.23 -9.61 14.65
C GLY A 259 20.23 -10.72 14.32
N GLY A 260 19.76 -11.95 14.22
CA GLY A 260 20.55 -13.12 13.83
C GLY A 260 20.49 -13.47 12.34
N GLY A 261 20.03 -12.55 11.46
CA GLY A 261 19.80 -12.85 10.03
C GLY A 261 18.57 -13.72 9.78
N VAL A 262 17.67 -13.82 10.75
CA VAL A 262 16.40 -14.56 10.69
C VAL A 262 15.27 -13.73 11.29
N PRO A 263 14.01 -13.97 10.90
CA PRO A 263 12.87 -13.27 11.48
C PRO A 263 12.81 -13.46 13.00
N GLY A 264 12.65 -12.36 13.73
CA GLY A 264 12.61 -12.37 15.19
C GLY A 264 11.26 -12.80 15.79
N PRO A 265 11.21 -13.02 17.11
CA PRO A 265 10.04 -13.58 17.78
C PRO A 265 8.81 -12.66 17.70
N VAL A 266 8.96 -11.33 17.85
CA VAL A 266 7.84 -10.39 17.78
C VAL A 266 7.22 -10.39 16.38
N THR A 267 8.07 -10.38 15.34
CA THR A 267 7.63 -10.47 13.95
C THR A 267 6.84 -11.76 13.69
N ARG A 268 7.32 -12.90 14.20
CA ARG A 268 6.64 -14.20 14.04
C ARG A 268 5.28 -14.23 14.73
N ILE A 269 5.19 -13.74 15.98
CA ILE A 269 3.93 -13.64 16.72
C ILE A 269 2.94 -12.78 15.95
N LEU A 270 3.33 -11.60 15.51
CA LEU A 270 2.44 -10.69 14.79
C LEU A 270 1.98 -11.30 13.44
N ARG A 271 2.83 -12.04 12.74
CA ARG A 271 2.43 -12.75 11.51
C ARG A 271 1.40 -13.84 11.80
N GLU A 272 1.63 -14.66 12.80
CA GLU A 272 0.70 -15.73 13.21
C GLU A 272 -0.66 -15.12 13.57
N ARG A 273 -0.68 -14.13 14.45
CA ARG A 273 -1.92 -13.48 14.87
C ARG A 273 -2.64 -12.71 13.76
N PHE A 274 -1.89 -12.15 12.81
CA PHE A 274 -2.49 -11.51 11.65
C PHE A 274 -3.14 -12.54 10.71
N ASN A 275 -2.52 -13.69 10.52
CA ASN A 275 -3.11 -14.81 9.79
C ASN A 275 -4.38 -15.32 10.48
N ASP A 276 -4.37 -15.48 11.81
CA ASP A 276 -5.55 -15.87 12.60
C ASP A 276 -6.69 -14.85 12.41
N GLN A 277 -6.36 -13.57 12.41
CA GLN A 277 -7.33 -12.49 12.17
C GLN A 277 -7.93 -12.58 10.77
N ILE A 278 -7.12 -12.79 9.73
CA ILE A 278 -7.61 -13.00 8.35
C ILE A 278 -8.53 -14.22 8.30
N CYS A 279 -8.14 -15.35 8.90
CA CYS A 279 -8.97 -16.55 8.95
C CYS A 279 -10.30 -16.31 9.66
N SER A 280 -10.35 -15.50 10.71
CA SER A 280 -11.58 -15.18 11.45
C SER A 280 -12.58 -14.35 10.60
N TYR A 281 -12.09 -13.47 9.72
CA TYR A 281 -12.94 -12.74 8.77
C TYR A 281 -13.70 -13.63 7.79
N LYS A 282 -13.19 -14.84 7.52
CA LYS A 282 -13.85 -15.80 6.62
C LYS A 282 -15.14 -16.36 7.23
N HIS A 283 -15.33 -16.25 8.53
CA HIS A 283 -16.44 -16.85 9.27
C HIS A 283 -17.38 -15.79 9.88
N SER A 284 -17.14 -14.50 9.67
CA SER A 284 -18.00 -13.37 10.05
C SER A 284 -18.83 -12.87 8.87
#